data_88cf6c578ec8dc05ae8894681180d3cd
#
_entry.id   88cf6c578ec8dc05ae8894681180d3cd
#
_cell.length_a   1.000
_cell.length_b   1.000
_cell.length_c   1.000
_cell.angle_alpha   90.00
_cell.angle_beta   90.00
_cell.angle_gamma   90.00
#
_symmetry.space_group_name_H-M   'P 1'
#
loop_
_entity.id
_entity.type
_entity.pdbx_description
1 polymer ?
#
loop_
_entity_poly.entity_id
_entity_poly.type
_entity_poly.pdbx_seq_one_letter_code
_entity_poly.pdbx_strand_id
1 'polypeptide(L)'
;MKNKFRIVSKISLVLIYFVIVAGAIVRMTGSGMGCPDWPKCFGYYIPPTEGKQLLFEPNNNYEKGMMILLDNEAFLVAKKDFTSEDIFDAADWETYSKHDYVSYDPVHTWVEYINRLIGALSGIPILIFSVLSFWFWKKNKWIPIIAILTLLGMGFQAWLGKTVVDSNLAPYKITVHMVMA
;
A
#
# COMPACT_ATOMS: atom_id res chain seq x y z
N MET A 1 10.70 -7.44 -31.35
CA MET A 1 10.50 -6.25 -30.50
C MET A 1 9.06 -5.72 -30.53
N LYS A 2 8.47 -5.39 -31.70
CA LYS A 2 7.09 -4.88 -31.78
C LYS A 2 6.05 -5.76 -31.06
N ASN A 3 6.13 -7.08 -31.21
CA ASN A 3 5.18 -7.99 -30.56
C ASN A 3 5.31 -7.97 -29.02
N LYS A 4 6.55 -7.96 -28.49
CA LYS A 4 6.78 -7.86 -27.04
C LYS A 4 6.21 -6.55 -26.48
N PHE A 5 6.49 -5.42 -27.15
CA PHE A 5 5.93 -4.12 -26.76
C PHE A 5 4.40 -4.13 -26.74
N ARG A 6 3.75 -4.69 -27.78
CA ARG A 6 2.28 -4.80 -27.84
C ARG A 6 1.70 -5.66 -26.73
N ILE A 7 2.36 -6.76 -26.38
CA ILE A 7 1.91 -7.65 -25.29
C ILE A 7 2.02 -6.91 -23.96
N VAL A 8 3.18 -6.31 -23.65
CA VAL A 8 3.40 -5.58 -22.40
C VAL A 8 2.44 -4.39 -22.28
N SER A 9 2.21 -3.65 -23.38
CA SER A 9 1.23 -2.55 -23.40
C SER A 9 -0.19 -3.03 -23.03
N LYS A 10 -0.63 -4.18 -23.57
CA LYS A 10 -1.94 -4.74 -23.24
C LYS A 10 -2.02 -5.19 -21.77
N ILE A 11 -0.96 -5.85 -21.28
CA ILE A 11 -0.88 -6.28 -19.87
C ILE A 11 -0.94 -5.05 -18.95
N SER A 12 -0.16 -4.00 -19.26
CA SER A 12 -0.18 -2.75 -18.47
C SER A 12 -1.56 -2.12 -18.44
N LEU A 13 -2.25 -2.06 -19.59
CA LEU A 13 -3.60 -1.51 -19.68
C LEU A 13 -4.60 -2.30 -18.82
N VAL A 14 -4.57 -3.63 -18.90
CA VAL A 14 -5.45 -4.49 -18.10
C VAL A 14 -5.16 -4.33 -16.61
N LEU A 15 -3.90 -4.25 -16.22
CA LEU A 15 -3.54 -4.09 -14.80
C LEU A 15 -3.91 -2.70 -14.27
N ILE A 16 -3.77 -1.63 -15.05
CA ILE A 16 -4.26 -0.30 -14.66
C ILE A 16 -5.77 -0.34 -14.42
N TYR A 17 -6.52 -1.03 -15.28
CA TYR A 17 -7.96 -1.20 -15.07
C TYR A 17 -8.26 -1.93 -13.76
N PHE A 18 -7.50 -2.99 -13.42
CA PHE A 18 -7.64 -3.66 -12.13
C PHE A 18 -7.30 -2.76 -10.94
N VAL A 19 -6.29 -1.88 -11.06
CA VAL A 19 -5.98 -0.88 -10.01
C VAL A 19 -7.18 0.03 -9.77
N ILE A 20 -7.82 0.53 -10.83
CA ILE A 20 -9.01 1.39 -10.72
C ILE A 20 -10.16 0.63 -10.03
N VAL A 21 -10.42 -0.61 -10.45
CA VAL A 21 -11.47 -1.45 -9.85
C VAL A 21 -11.18 -1.73 -8.37
N ALA A 22 -9.93 -2.10 -8.03
CA ALA A 22 -9.54 -2.36 -6.65
C ALA A 22 -9.67 -1.11 -5.78
N GLY A 23 -9.24 0.06 -6.27
CA GLY A 23 -9.43 1.34 -5.57
C GLY A 23 -10.90 1.70 -5.38
N ALA A 24 -11.76 1.42 -6.36
CA ALA A 24 -13.21 1.60 -6.23
C ALA A 24 -13.79 0.67 -5.15
N ILE A 25 -13.35 -0.60 -5.07
CA ILE A 25 -13.77 -1.54 -4.03
C ILE A 25 -13.36 -1.03 -2.64
N VAL A 26 -12.11 -0.59 -2.45
CA VAL A 26 -11.66 0.03 -1.18
C VAL A 26 -12.58 1.17 -0.77
N ARG A 27 -12.96 2.02 -1.73
CA ARG A 27 -13.85 3.15 -1.46
C ARG A 27 -15.27 2.72 -1.10
N MET A 28 -15.83 1.75 -1.84
CA MET A 28 -17.20 1.25 -1.63
C MET A 28 -17.35 0.49 -0.31
N THR A 29 -16.31 -0.22 0.11
CA THR A 29 -16.30 -0.99 1.36
C THR A 29 -15.88 -0.17 2.59
N GLY A 30 -15.42 1.08 2.42
CA GLY A 30 -14.89 1.87 3.51
C GLY A 30 -13.52 1.39 4.03
N SER A 31 -12.80 0.58 3.26
CA SER A 31 -11.57 -0.09 3.71
C SER A 31 -10.30 0.79 3.66
N GLY A 32 -10.45 2.10 3.42
CA GLY A 32 -9.31 3.00 3.23
C GLY A 32 -8.41 3.22 4.45
N MET A 33 -8.78 2.70 5.63
CA MET A 33 -7.97 2.70 6.86
C MET A 33 -7.74 1.28 7.39
N GLY A 34 -7.92 0.27 6.58
CA GLY A 34 -7.62 -1.11 6.94
C GLY A 34 -6.13 -1.36 7.21
N CYS A 35 -5.25 -0.49 6.72
CA CYS A 35 -3.81 -0.51 6.96
C CYS A 35 -3.34 0.89 7.42
N PRO A 36 -3.05 1.08 8.72
CA PRO A 36 -2.74 2.40 9.28
C PRO A 36 -1.36 2.94 8.90
N ASP A 37 -0.48 2.10 8.38
CA ASP A 37 0.88 2.41 7.97
C ASP A 37 1.13 2.12 6.49
N TRP A 38 2.26 2.61 5.98
CA TRP A 38 2.69 2.42 4.59
C TRP A 38 4.22 2.36 4.52
N PRO A 39 4.84 1.43 3.79
CA PRO A 39 4.26 0.43 2.88
C PRO A 39 3.74 -0.84 3.58
N LYS A 40 4.04 -1.03 4.85
CA LYS A 40 3.59 -2.12 5.69
C LYS A 40 2.10 -1.98 6.05
N CYS A 41 1.55 -2.93 6.76
CA CYS A 41 0.21 -2.94 7.29
C CYS A 41 0.24 -3.51 8.72
N PHE A 42 -0.04 -2.67 9.72
CA PHE A 42 0.21 -2.95 11.14
C PHE A 42 1.67 -3.32 11.45
N GLY A 43 2.62 -2.76 10.68
CA GLY A 43 4.04 -3.06 10.78
C GLY A 43 4.48 -4.34 10.07
N TYR A 44 3.57 -5.11 9.47
CA TYR A 44 3.87 -6.34 8.75
C TYR A 44 3.87 -6.12 7.23
N TYR A 45 4.72 -6.86 6.48
CA TYR A 45 4.69 -6.87 5.01
C TYR A 45 3.50 -7.67 4.46
N ILE A 46 3.08 -8.74 5.17
CA ILE A 46 1.85 -9.47 4.91
C ILE A 46 0.97 -9.23 6.12
N PRO A 47 -0.21 -8.62 5.96
CA PRO A 47 -1.03 -8.24 7.10
C PRO A 47 -1.55 -9.47 7.85
N PRO A 48 -1.81 -9.32 9.16
CA PRO A 48 -2.40 -10.38 9.95
C PRO A 48 -3.78 -10.78 9.39
N THR A 49 -4.11 -12.05 9.49
CA THR A 49 -5.41 -12.60 9.09
C THR A 49 -6.38 -12.70 10.24
N GLU A 50 -5.86 -12.75 11.47
CA GLU A 50 -6.63 -12.86 12.70
C GLU A 50 -6.14 -11.85 13.74
N GLY A 51 -7.06 -11.33 14.55
CA GLY A 51 -6.72 -10.39 15.62
C GLY A 51 -5.74 -10.96 16.67
N LYS A 52 -5.73 -12.29 16.83
CA LYS A 52 -4.78 -12.96 17.72
C LYS A 52 -3.31 -12.71 17.36
N GLN A 53 -3.01 -12.53 16.08
CA GLN A 53 -1.66 -12.24 15.58
C GLN A 53 -1.17 -10.85 15.97
N LEU A 54 -2.06 -9.98 16.42
CA LEU A 54 -1.75 -8.66 16.95
C LEU A 54 -1.65 -8.64 18.48
N LEU A 55 -1.84 -9.76 19.16
CA LEU A 55 -1.65 -9.82 20.61
C LEU A 55 -0.16 -9.95 20.93
N PHE A 56 0.22 -9.49 22.14
CA PHE A 56 1.56 -9.69 22.64
C PHE A 56 1.87 -11.20 22.77
N GLU A 57 3.00 -11.62 22.22
CA GLU A 57 3.51 -12.98 22.36
C GLU A 57 4.87 -12.95 23.07
N PRO A 58 5.05 -13.74 24.16
CA PRO A 58 6.35 -13.89 24.81
C PRO A 58 7.39 -14.54 23.88
N ASN A 59 8.67 -14.21 24.07
CA ASN A 59 9.79 -14.77 23.32
C ASN A 59 9.67 -14.63 21.79
N ASN A 60 8.95 -13.59 21.32
CA ASN A 60 8.77 -13.29 19.91
C ASN A 60 9.66 -12.10 19.48
N ASN A 61 10.09 -12.13 18.21
CA ASN A 61 10.90 -11.07 17.63
C ASN A 61 9.99 -9.98 17.05
N TYR A 62 10.12 -8.78 17.59
CA TYR A 62 9.42 -7.59 17.10
C TYR A 62 10.38 -6.68 16.36
N GLU A 63 10.04 -6.34 15.12
CA GLU A 63 10.75 -5.31 14.35
C GLU A 63 10.17 -3.93 14.69
N LYS A 64 11.01 -2.91 14.58
CA LYS A 64 10.56 -1.51 14.72
C LYS A 64 9.38 -1.21 13.83
N GLY A 65 8.31 -0.66 14.43
CA GLY A 65 7.08 -0.31 13.75
C GLY A 65 6.04 -1.42 13.71
N MET A 66 6.33 -2.65 14.16
CA MET A 66 5.30 -3.67 14.36
C MET A 66 4.31 -3.22 15.42
N MET A 67 3.04 -3.51 15.18
CA MET A 67 1.95 -3.11 16.05
C MET A 67 1.37 -4.31 16.77
N ILE A 68 1.03 -4.10 18.04
CA ILE A 68 0.24 -5.03 18.84
C ILE A 68 -1.00 -4.32 19.38
N LEU A 69 -2.02 -5.09 19.70
CA LEU A 69 -3.25 -4.64 20.32
C LEU A 69 -3.23 -5.04 21.81
N LEU A 70 -3.23 -4.06 22.70
CA LEU A 70 -3.28 -4.29 24.14
C LEU A 70 -4.72 -4.16 24.64
N ASP A 71 -5.19 -5.19 25.34
CA ASP A 71 -6.53 -5.24 25.96
C ASP A 71 -7.72 -4.86 25.05
N ASN A 72 -7.55 -5.06 23.74
CA ASN A 72 -8.51 -4.69 22.68
C ASN A 72 -8.86 -3.17 22.61
N GLU A 73 -8.09 -2.30 23.25
CA GLU A 73 -8.40 -0.86 23.30
C GLU A 73 -7.34 0.02 22.64
N ALA A 74 -6.06 -0.33 22.73
CA ALA A 74 -4.98 0.51 22.24
C ALA A 74 -3.97 -0.24 21.38
N PHE A 75 -3.61 0.36 20.23
CA PHE A 75 -2.48 -0.11 19.44
C PHE A 75 -1.18 0.43 20.02
N LEU A 76 -0.22 -0.47 20.22
CA LEU A 76 1.15 -0.16 20.59
C LEU A 76 2.09 -0.46 19.44
N VAL A 77 3.12 0.36 19.29
CA VAL A 77 4.13 0.26 18.23
C VAL A 77 5.49 -0.03 18.85
N ALA A 78 6.20 -1.02 18.33
CA ALA A 78 7.58 -1.32 18.72
C ALA A 78 8.52 -0.16 18.37
N LYS A 79 9.21 0.40 19.37
CA LYS A 79 10.16 1.52 19.22
C LYS A 79 11.45 1.13 18.51
N LYS A 80 11.87 -0.11 18.66
CA LYS A 80 13.12 -0.70 18.13
C LYS A 80 12.91 -2.18 17.84
N ASP A 81 13.90 -2.80 17.19
CA ASP A 81 13.94 -4.25 17.06
C ASP A 81 14.32 -4.85 18.40
N PHE A 82 13.56 -5.83 18.88
CA PHE A 82 13.83 -6.53 20.15
C PHE A 82 13.14 -7.91 20.17
N THR A 83 13.58 -8.75 21.08
CA THR A 83 12.91 -10.01 21.42
C THR A 83 12.17 -9.79 22.75
N SER A 84 10.87 -10.06 22.77
CA SER A 84 10.07 -9.93 23.98
C SER A 84 10.48 -10.96 25.04
N GLU A 85 10.42 -10.57 26.30
CA GLU A 85 10.56 -11.47 27.43
C GLU A 85 9.21 -12.13 27.78
N ASP A 86 9.17 -12.98 28.82
CA ASP A 86 7.96 -13.65 29.26
C ASP A 86 6.90 -12.67 29.78
N ILE A 87 7.32 -11.49 30.24
CA ILE A 87 6.46 -10.44 30.79
C ILE A 87 6.47 -9.25 29.83
N PHE A 88 5.29 -8.67 29.61
CA PHE A 88 5.16 -7.45 28.84
C PHE A 88 5.89 -6.28 29.50
N ASP A 89 6.83 -5.64 28.79
CA ASP A 89 7.49 -4.42 29.20
C ASP A 89 7.05 -3.24 28.33
N ALA A 90 6.37 -2.29 28.92
CA ALA A 90 5.89 -1.08 28.23
C ALA A 90 7.03 -0.16 27.74
N ALA A 91 8.27 -0.33 28.24
CA ALA A 91 9.41 0.51 27.86
C ALA A 91 9.77 0.38 26.38
N ASP A 92 9.55 -0.80 25.78
CA ASP A 92 9.86 -1.08 24.38
C ASP A 92 8.76 -0.66 23.40
N TRP A 93 7.63 -0.20 23.91
CA TRP A 93 6.46 0.18 23.14
C TRP A 93 6.11 1.67 23.27
N GLU A 94 5.43 2.19 22.27
CA GLU A 94 4.78 3.50 22.29
C GLU A 94 3.34 3.38 21.82
N THR A 95 2.46 4.20 22.40
CA THR A 95 1.06 4.22 21.99
C THR A 95 0.95 4.78 20.56
N TYR A 96 0.24 4.08 19.69
CA TYR A 96 -0.05 4.57 18.36
C TYR A 96 -1.07 5.71 18.42
N SER A 97 -0.65 6.91 18.05
CA SER A 97 -1.48 8.12 18.11
C SER A 97 -1.63 8.83 16.75
N LYS A 98 -1.14 8.22 15.66
CA LYS A 98 -1.14 8.86 14.34
C LYS A 98 -2.54 8.99 13.74
N HIS A 99 -3.43 8.04 14.03
CA HIS A 99 -4.79 7.98 13.49
C HIS A 99 -5.79 7.58 14.57
N ASP A 100 -6.83 8.38 14.77
CA ASP A 100 -7.82 8.19 15.84
C ASP A 100 -8.82 7.06 15.58
N TYR A 101 -8.92 6.59 14.33
CA TYR A 101 -9.93 5.60 13.89
C TYR A 101 -9.32 4.23 13.58
N VAL A 102 -8.12 3.95 14.08
CA VAL A 102 -7.50 2.65 13.80
C VAL A 102 -8.25 1.56 14.56
N SER A 103 -8.84 0.67 13.82
CA SER A 103 -9.41 -0.57 14.34
C SER A 103 -8.95 -1.72 13.44
N TYR A 104 -8.69 -2.88 14.02
CA TYR A 104 -8.38 -4.05 13.24
C TYR A 104 -9.67 -4.75 12.79
N ASP A 105 -9.86 -4.77 11.48
CA ASP A 105 -10.86 -5.61 10.82
C ASP A 105 -10.16 -6.37 9.68
N PRO A 106 -10.13 -7.71 9.71
CA PRO A 106 -9.39 -8.50 8.72
C PRO A 106 -9.90 -8.27 7.30
N VAL A 107 -11.21 -8.05 7.10
CA VAL A 107 -11.77 -7.82 5.76
C VAL A 107 -11.28 -6.48 5.21
N HIS A 108 -11.40 -5.41 5.98
CA HIS A 108 -10.94 -4.08 5.56
C HIS A 108 -9.43 -4.05 5.36
N THR A 109 -8.67 -4.69 6.22
CA THR A 109 -7.22 -4.83 6.13
C THR A 109 -6.80 -5.52 4.83
N TRP A 110 -7.39 -6.66 4.52
CA TRP A 110 -7.04 -7.41 3.31
C TRP A 110 -7.52 -6.76 2.02
N VAL A 111 -8.69 -6.11 2.02
CA VAL A 111 -9.18 -5.35 0.86
C VAL A 111 -8.20 -4.22 0.53
N GLU A 112 -7.75 -3.45 1.52
CA GLU A 112 -6.77 -2.38 1.30
C GLU A 112 -5.41 -2.94 0.88
N TYR A 113 -4.92 -3.99 1.54
CA TYR A 113 -3.65 -4.61 1.20
C TYR A 113 -3.62 -5.15 -0.23
N ILE A 114 -4.67 -5.86 -0.67
CA ILE A 114 -4.78 -6.37 -2.03
C ILE A 114 -4.77 -5.22 -3.05
N ASN A 115 -5.45 -4.12 -2.78
CA ASN A 115 -5.41 -2.93 -3.63
C ASN A 115 -3.97 -2.38 -3.76
N ARG A 116 -3.24 -2.24 -2.64
CA ARG A 116 -1.82 -1.83 -2.64
C ARG A 116 -0.95 -2.80 -3.43
N LEU A 117 -1.16 -4.11 -3.27
CA LEU A 117 -0.42 -5.16 -3.96
C LEU A 117 -0.66 -5.12 -5.48
N ILE A 118 -1.91 -4.97 -5.93
CA ILE A 118 -2.25 -4.82 -7.35
C ILE A 118 -1.57 -3.56 -7.91
N GLY A 119 -1.58 -2.45 -7.16
CA GLY A 119 -0.88 -1.23 -7.53
C GLY A 119 0.63 -1.44 -7.72
N ALA A 120 1.29 -2.08 -6.76
CA ALA A 120 2.72 -2.37 -6.83
C ALA A 120 3.06 -3.32 -8.00
N LEU A 121 2.29 -4.39 -8.18
CA LEU A 121 2.49 -5.35 -9.27
C LEU A 121 2.27 -4.73 -10.65
N SER A 122 1.34 -3.78 -10.78
CA SER A 122 1.12 -3.07 -12.05
C SER A 122 2.28 -2.15 -12.44
N GLY A 123 3.07 -1.69 -11.48
CA GLY A 123 4.26 -0.89 -11.73
C GLY A 123 5.33 -1.60 -12.56
N ILE A 124 5.46 -2.93 -12.40
CA ILE A 124 6.48 -3.74 -13.11
C ILE A 124 6.26 -3.72 -14.64
N PRO A 125 5.10 -4.11 -15.18
CA PRO A 125 4.90 -4.06 -16.62
C PRO A 125 4.87 -2.63 -17.18
N ILE A 126 4.45 -1.62 -16.41
CA ILE A 126 4.51 -0.22 -16.81
C ILE A 126 5.98 0.23 -16.95
N LEU A 127 6.85 -0.17 -16.04
CA LEU A 127 8.29 0.09 -16.13
C LEU A 127 8.88 -0.58 -17.37
N ILE A 128 8.58 -1.87 -17.60
CA ILE A 128 9.03 -2.62 -18.78
C ILE A 128 8.50 -1.96 -20.08
N PHE A 129 7.23 -1.56 -20.10
CA PHE A 129 6.62 -0.83 -21.20
C PHE A 129 7.37 0.47 -21.49
N SER A 130 7.70 1.24 -20.45
CA SER A 130 8.45 2.49 -20.59
C SER A 130 9.85 2.24 -21.17
N VAL A 131 10.57 1.24 -20.69
CA VAL A 131 11.90 0.88 -21.21
C VAL A 131 11.80 0.42 -22.68
N LEU A 132 10.87 -0.46 -23.01
CA LEU A 132 10.70 -0.94 -24.38
C LEU A 132 10.25 0.17 -25.35
N SER A 133 9.60 1.21 -24.87
CA SER A 133 9.14 2.33 -25.69
C SER A 133 10.28 3.12 -26.33
N PHE A 134 11.46 3.17 -25.70
CA PHE A 134 12.65 3.87 -26.24
C PHE A 134 13.13 3.28 -27.57
N TRP A 135 12.80 2.03 -27.87
CA TRP A 135 13.09 1.44 -29.19
C TRP A 135 12.41 2.18 -30.35
N PHE A 136 11.33 2.87 -30.04
CA PHE A 136 10.57 3.64 -31.03
C PHE A 136 11.01 5.10 -31.13
N TRP A 137 12.01 5.55 -30.33
CA TRP A 137 12.43 6.96 -30.23
C TRP A 137 12.72 7.59 -31.59
N LYS A 138 13.49 6.89 -32.47
CA LYS A 138 13.83 7.39 -33.80
C LYS A 138 12.65 7.41 -34.77
N LYS A 139 11.64 6.57 -34.53
CA LYS A 139 10.47 6.42 -35.43
C LYS A 139 9.32 7.32 -35.02
N ASN A 140 9.02 7.41 -33.73
CA ASN A 140 7.96 8.24 -33.18
C ASN A 140 8.29 8.57 -31.72
N LYS A 141 8.69 9.79 -31.47
CA LYS A 141 9.07 10.28 -30.12
C LYS A 141 7.92 10.32 -29.12
N TRP A 142 6.67 10.40 -29.60
CA TRP A 142 5.51 10.43 -28.73
C TRP A 142 5.30 9.14 -27.93
N ILE A 143 5.71 7.98 -28.49
CA ILE A 143 5.57 6.69 -27.83
C ILE A 143 6.36 6.64 -26.52
N PRO A 144 7.67 6.92 -26.46
CA PRO A 144 8.41 6.92 -25.21
C PRO A 144 8.00 8.09 -24.28
N ILE A 145 7.62 9.26 -24.82
CA ILE A 145 7.13 10.37 -24.01
C ILE A 145 5.87 9.97 -23.24
N ILE A 146 4.88 9.41 -23.91
CA ILE A 146 3.64 8.94 -23.27
C ILE A 146 3.92 7.81 -22.28
N ALA A 147 4.82 6.88 -22.61
CA ALA A 147 5.19 5.80 -21.71
C ALA A 147 5.85 6.31 -20.41
N ILE A 148 6.73 7.31 -20.51
CA ILE A 148 7.33 7.96 -19.34
C ILE A 148 6.27 8.70 -18.51
N LEU A 149 5.39 9.45 -19.17
CA LEU A 149 4.30 10.15 -18.47
C LEU A 149 3.37 9.17 -17.74
N THR A 150 3.09 8.00 -18.32
CA THR A 150 2.33 6.93 -17.67
C THR A 150 3.05 6.42 -16.43
N LEU A 151 4.37 6.18 -16.51
CA LEU A 151 5.18 5.74 -15.36
C LEU A 151 5.20 6.79 -14.25
N LEU A 152 5.42 8.04 -14.61
CA LEU A 152 5.41 9.16 -13.65
C LEU A 152 4.02 9.35 -13.03
N GLY A 153 2.96 9.27 -13.82
CA GLY A 153 1.59 9.32 -13.35
C GLY A 153 1.27 8.22 -12.35
N MET A 154 1.73 6.97 -12.61
CA MET A 154 1.57 5.86 -11.70
C MET A 154 2.31 6.08 -10.37
N GLY A 155 3.56 6.57 -10.42
CA GLY A 155 4.34 6.93 -9.23
C GLY A 155 3.67 8.05 -8.43
N PHE A 156 3.15 9.06 -9.11
CA PHE A 156 2.41 10.16 -8.48
C PHE A 156 1.12 9.67 -7.81
N GLN A 157 0.38 8.76 -8.44
CA GLN A 157 -0.79 8.13 -7.84
C GLN A 157 -0.46 7.32 -6.58
N ALA A 158 0.63 6.55 -6.60
CA ALA A 158 1.10 5.82 -5.42
C ALA A 158 1.45 6.78 -4.27
N TRP A 159 2.12 7.89 -4.58
CA TRP A 159 2.43 8.93 -3.60
C TRP A 159 1.17 9.61 -3.06
N LEU A 160 0.20 9.95 -3.91
CA LEU A 160 -1.08 10.49 -3.47
C LEU A 160 -1.80 9.52 -2.52
N GLY A 161 -1.87 8.21 -2.88
CA GLY A 161 -2.47 7.19 -2.03
C GLY A 161 -1.82 7.14 -0.64
N LYS A 162 -0.48 7.19 -0.57
CA LYS A 162 0.23 7.31 0.71
C LYS A 162 -0.20 8.55 1.49
N THR A 163 -0.30 9.72 0.84
CA THR A 163 -0.68 10.96 1.53
C THR A 163 -2.13 10.95 2.03
N VAL A 164 -3.02 10.19 1.39
CA VAL A 164 -4.40 9.97 1.87
C VAL A 164 -4.37 9.25 3.22
N VAL A 165 -3.65 8.14 3.33
CA VAL A 165 -3.48 7.40 4.60
C VAL A 165 -2.83 8.29 5.65
N ASP A 166 -1.69 8.90 5.33
CA ASP A 166 -0.94 9.75 6.27
C ASP A 166 -1.74 10.95 6.81
N SER A 167 -2.79 11.36 6.12
CA SER A 167 -3.65 12.48 6.53
C SER A 167 -4.93 12.07 7.25
N ASN A 168 -5.03 10.83 7.68
CA ASN A 168 -6.25 10.31 8.32
C ASN A 168 -7.49 10.45 7.41
N LEU A 169 -7.35 10.06 6.13
CA LEU A 169 -8.40 10.14 5.10
C LEU A 169 -8.97 11.54 4.88
N ALA A 170 -8.16 12.58 4.92
CA ALA A 170 -8.62 13.94 4.67
C ALA A 170 -9.43 14.03 3.37
N PRO A 171 -10.70 14.51 3.37
CA PRO A 171 -11.62 14.41 2.24
C PRO A 171 -11.11 15.03 0.95
N TYR A 172 -10.39 16.15 1.04
CA TYR A 172 -9.81 16.81 -0.14
C TYR A 172 -8.70 15.96 -0.79
N LYS A 173 -7.90 15.22 0.00
CA LYS A 173 -6.85 14.34 -0.54
C LYS A 173 -7.44 13.12 -1.22
N ILE A 174 -8.50 12.54 -0.63
CA ILE A 174 -9.26 11.47 -1.27
C ILE A 174 -9.79 11.94 -2.62
N THR A 175 -10.40 13.12 -2.67
CA THR A 175 -10.97 13.69 -3.90
C THR A 175 -9.87 13.88 -4.96
N VAL A 176 -8.73 14.49 -4.62
CA VAL A 176 -7.62 14.66 -5.55
C VAL A 176 -7.09 13.32 -6.05
N HIS A 177 -6.89 12.34 -5.16
CA HIS A 177 -6.43 11.01 -5.54
C HIS A 177 -7.40 10.32 -6.51
N MET A 178 -8.72 10.44 -6.29
CA MET A 178 -9.74 9.86 -7.16
C MET A 178 -9.85 10.56 -8.53
N VAL A 179 -9.76 11.89 -8.56
CA VAL A 179 -9.84 12.65 -9.81
C VAL A 179 -8.63 12.42 -10.70
N MET A 180 -7.48 12.15 -10.09
CA MET A 180 -6.22 11.90 -10.80
C MET A 180 -6.06 10.45 -11.25
N ALA A 181 -6.87 9.50 -10.74
CA ALA A 181 -6.85 8.09 -11.13
C ALA A 181 -7.58 7.85 -12.43
#